data_37511b2f389bf83fec680df738d273fc
#
_entry.id   37511b2f389bf83fec680df738d273fc
#
_cell.length_a   1.000
_cell.length_b   1.000
_cell.length_c   1.000
_cell.angle_alpha   90.00
_cell.angle_beta   90.00
_cell.angle_gamma   90.00
#
_symmetry.space_group_name_H-M   'P 1'
#
loop_
_entity.id
_entity.type
_entity.pdbx_description
1 polymer ?
#
loop_
_entity_poly.entity_id
_entity_poly.type
_entity_poly.pdbx_seq_one_letter_code
_entity_poly.pdbx_strand_id
1 'polypeptide(L)'
;MSFAEDVKNELCQYELGGRPRAEKIELSCLLRMAGSLLIGSSGRVGIRLVTTHNAVARRALGMLRRHYKLETSVLVRQGVNLRKRKVYTVTVEPSEAATRVLEDLYLWPMTAQIPHDWLSGMEERRAFLRGAFLGGGSVNKPEADYHMEFTTSSSFFADELIYVLGLFAMPGRMTDRKEDYVVYLKDGDSVTNSLQIMGAQSALMAFENVRIMKGVRNAINRQVNCETANLQKVVNAAVRQVTAIRILDREKGLDNLPDKLQLVAKLRLENPEASLKDLEELMEGSLSKS
;
A
#
# COMPACT_ATOMS: atom_id res chain seq x y z
N MET A 1 3.41 -9.54 14.97
CA MET A 1 4.36 -8.82 14.08
C MET A 1 3.58 -7.77 13.33
N SER A 2 4.18 -6.68 12.86
CA SER A 2 3.50 -5.74 11.99
C SER A 2 3.58 -6.24 10.55
N PHE A 3 2.64 -5.82 9.68
CA PHE A 3 2.68 -6.20 8.27
C PHE A 3 4.02 -5.83 7.59
N ALA A 4 4.58 -4.66 7.92
CA ALA A 4 5.91 -4.27 7.45
C ALA A 4 7.03 -5.22 7.90
N GLU A 5 6.91 -5.82 9.09
CA GLU A 5 7.86 -6.87 9.56
C GLU A 5 7.72 -8.16 8.73
N ASP A 6 6.50 -8.54 8.38
CA ASP A 6 6.24 -9.74 7.58
C ASP A 6 6.82 -9.54 6.17
N VAL A 7 6.62 -8.36 5.55
CA VAL A 7 7.25 -7.98 4.28
C VAL A 7 8.78 -8.04 4.36
N LYS A 8 9.39 -7.47 5.40
CA LYS A 8 10.85 -7.53 5.57
C LYS A 8 11.36 -8.96 5.73
N ASN A 9 10.64 -9.81 6.45
CA ASN A 9 10.99 -11.22 6.60
C ASN A 9 10.93 -11.96 5.25
N GLU A 10 9.89 -11.72 4.45
CA GLU A 10 9.75 -12.30 3.12
C GLU A 10 10.88 -11.84 2.18
N LEU A 11 11.15 -10.54 2.13
CA LEU A 11 12.23 -9.97 1.31
C LEU A 11 13.61 -10.49 1.71
N CYS A 12 13.83 -10.79 2.98
CA CYS A 12 15.08 -11.38 3.44
C CYS A 12 15.30 -12.81 2.97
N GLN A 13 14.25 -13.51 2.52
CA GLN A 13 14.33 -14.85 1.94
C GLN A 13 14.52 -14.83 0.42
N TYR A 14 14.36 -13.65 -0.21
CA TYR A 14 14.53 -13.51 -1.66
C TYR A 14 15.97 -13.80 -2.08
N GLU A 15 16.13 -14.77 -2.99
CA GLU A 15 17.44 -15.15 -3.52
C GLU A 15 17.77 -14.37 -4.79
N LEU A 16 18.93 -13.72 -4.81
CA LEU A 16 19.41 -12.94 -5.95
C LEU A 16 20.11 -13.80 -7.03
N GLY A 17 20.14 -15.11 -6.83
CA GLY A 17 20.55 -16.09 -7.87
C GLY A 17 21.98 -15.86 -8.40
N GLY A 18 22.93 -15.49 -7.54
CA GLY A 18 24.34 -15.33 -7.94
C GLY A 18 24.61 -14.07 -8.78
N ARG A 19 23.88 -12.98 -8.54
CA ARG A 19 24.07 -11.66 -9.17
C ARG A 19 24.84 -10.72 -8.25
N PRO A 20 26.19 -10.72 -8.28
CA PRO A 20 27.02 -10.01 -7.30
C PRO A 20 26.75 -8.51 -7.27
N ARG A 21 26.51 -7.88 -8.42
CA ARG A 21 26.22 -6.45 -8.52
C ARG A 21 24.91 -6.11 -7.81
N ALA A 22 23.84 -6.86 -8.04
CA ALA A 22 22.57 -6.65 -7.38
C ALA A 22 22.66 -6.87 -5.85
N GLU A 23 23.42 -7.88 -5.39
CA GLU A 23 23.68 -8.09 -3.96
C GLU A 23 24.44 -6.92 -3.33
N LYS A 24 25.46 -6.38 -4.02
CA LYS A 24 26.20 -5.19 -3.55
C LYS A 24 25.31 -3.94 -3.46
N ILE A 25 24.46 -3.71 -4.45
CA ILE A 25 23.52 -2.58 -4.45
C ILE A 25 22.53 -2.73 -3.30
N GLU A 26 21.95 -3.91 -3.11
CA GLU A 26 21.04 -4.15 -1.99
C GLU A 26 21.70 -3.89 -0.65
N LEU A 27 22.93 -4.41 -0.45
CA LEU A 27 23.68 -4.19 0.76
C LEU A 27 24.03 -2.70 0.96
N SER A 28 24.49 -2.02 -0.09
CA SER A 28 24.78 -0.59 -0.05
C SER A 28 23.56 0.22 0.40
N CYS A 29 22.41 0.02 -0.23
CA CYS A 29 21.18 0.73 0.12
C CYS A 29 20.72 0.41 1.55
N LEU A 30 20.77 -0.85 1.97
CA LEU A 30 20.43 -1.26 3.33
C LEU A 30 21.32 -0.56 4.37
N LEU A 31 22.63 -0.55 4.13
CA LEU A 31 23.58 0.07 5.04
C LEU A 31 23.50 1.60 5.02
N ARG A 32 23.14 2.20 3.89
CA ARG A 32 22.92 3.64 3.77
C ARG A 32 21.70 4.09 4.56
N MET A 33 20.66 3.26 4.59
CA MET A 33 19.40 3.56 5.30
C MET A 33 19.47 3.30 6.81
N ALA A 34 20.19 2.27 7.25
CA ALA A 34 20.14 1.80 8.63
C ALA A 34 21.53 1.71 9.30
N GLY A 35 22.58 2.05 8.56
CA GLY A 35 23.96 2.03 9.06
C GLY A 35 24.42 3.40 9.55
N SER A 36 25.45 3.36 10.38
CA SER A 36 26.20 4.54 10.82
C SER A 36 27.68 4.30 10.58
N LEU A 37 28.38 5.27 10.00
CA LEU A 37 29.82 5.19 9.81
C LEU A 37 30.54 5.29 11.15
N LEU A 38 31.59 4.50 11.31
CA LEU A 38 32.53 4.54 12.42
C LEU A 38 33.83 5.14 11.89
N ILE A 39 34.31 6.21 12.50
CA ILE A 39 35.54 6.85 12.11
C ILE A 39 36.63 6.42 13.11
N GLY A 40 37.64 5.77 12.60
CA GLY A 40 38.84 5.34 13.37
C GLY A 40 40.01 6.29 13.18
N SER A 41 41.16 5.91 13.73
CA SER A 41 42.42 6.63 13.56
C SER A 41 42.91 6.56 12.11
N SER A 42 43.64 7.60 11.68
CA SER A 42 44.27 7.66 10.34
C SER A 42 43.28 7.58 9.16
N GLY A 43 42.06 8.11 9.33
CA GLY A 43 41.04 8.15 8.26
C GLY A 43 40.40 6.81 7.90
N ARG A 44 40.69 5.75 8.65
CA ARG A 44 40.02 4.45 8.47
C ARG A 44 38.57 4.54 8.87
N VAL A 45 37.71 3.87 8.13
CA VAL A 45 36.28 3.84 8.41
C VAL A 45 35.75 2.41 8.57
N GLY A 46 34.71 2.30 9.38
CA GLY A 46 33.95 1.09 9.58
C GLY A 46 32.46 1.40 9.51
N ILE A 47 31.61 0.42 9.77
CA ILE A 47 30.17 0.60 9.74
C ILE A 47 29.46 -0.18 10.84
N ARG A 48 28.42 0.41 11.39
CA ARG A 48 27.54 -0.20 12.38
C ARG A 48 26.11 -0.18 11.88
N LEU A 49 25.54 -1.35 11.63
CA LEU A 49 24.13 -1.54 11.33
C LEU A 49 23.37 -1.82 12.63
N VAL A 50 22.31 -1.08 12.91
CA VAL A 50 21.42 -1.31 14.05
C VAL A 50 20.02 -1.57 13.55
N THR A 51 19.42 -2.70 13.92
CA THR A 51 18.07 -3.08 13.51
C THR A 51 17.36 -3.90 14.58
N THR A 52 16.02 -3.79 14.62
CA THR A 52 15.19 -4.66 15.45
C THR A 52 14.76 -5.94 14.71
N HIS A 53 15.10 -6.07 13.43
CA HIS A 53 14.71 -7.18 12.57
C HIS A 53 15.85 -8.19 12.43
N ASN A 54 15.69 -9.37 13.06
CA ASN A 54 16.68 -10.45 12.99
C ASN A 54 17.02 -10.87 11.55
N ALA A 55 15.98 -10.99 10.69
CA ALA A 55 16.18 -11.41 9.31
C ALA A 55 17.04 -10.40 8.52
N VAL A 56 16.83 -9.10 8.73
CA VAL A 56 17.62 -8.02 8.11
C VAL A 56 19.06 -8.07 8.57
N ALA A 57 19.31 -8.23 9.89
CA ALA A 57 20.66 -8.36 10.42
C ALA A 57 21.41 -9.57 9.83
N ARG A 58 20.74 -10.73 9.74
CA ARG A 58 21.30 -11.93 9.13
C ARG A 58 21.62 -11.77 7.65
N ARG A 59 20.70 -11.11 6.90
CA ARG A 59 20.90 -10.85 5.47
C ARG A 59 22.11 -9.97 5.22
N ALA A 60 22.23 -8.84 5.94
CA ALA A 60 23.38 -7.96 5.84
C ALA A 60 24.69 -8.67 6.18
N LEU A 61 24.72 -9.40 7.31
CA LEU A 61 25.86 -10.18 7.73
C LEU A 61 26.26 -11.25 6.69
N GLY A 62 25.25 -11.94 6.13
CA GLY A 62 25.48 -12.96 5.09
C GLY A 62 26.11 -12.37 3.83
N MET A 63 25.65 -11.21 3.36
CA MET A 63 26.21 -10.51 2.20
C MET A 63 27.62 -9.99 2.48
N LEU A 64 27.88 -9.38 3.65
CA LEU A 64 29.21 -8.93 4.05
C LEU A 64 30.22 -10.09 4.07
N ARG A 65 29.83 -11.24 4.60
CA ARG A 65 30.71 -12.42 4.66
C ARG A 65 30.95 -13.05 3.28
N ARG A 66 29.93 -13.15 2.43
CA ARG A 66 30.05 -13.73 1.09
C ARG A 66 30.96 -12.93 0.19
N HIS A 67 30.77 -11.62 0.14
CA HIS A 67 31.46 -10.76 -0.82
C HIS A 67 32.82 -10.28 -0.33
N TYR A 68 32.97 -10.08 0.99
CA TYR A 68 34.14 -9.35 1.50
C TYR A 68 34.96 -10.09 2.56
N LYS A 69 34.42 -11.19 3.11
CA LYS A 69 35.07 -11.99 4.16
C LYS A 69 35.59 -11.14 5.36
N LEU A 70 34.89 -10.04 5.64
CA LEU A 70 35.25 -9.13 6.75
C LEU A 70 34.94 -9.76 8.09
N GLU A 71 35.83 -9.49 9.07
CA GLU A 71 35.51 -9.75 10.46
C GLU A 71 34.36 -8.84 10.91
N THR A 72 33.30 -9.46 11.40
CA THR A 72 32.09 -8.77 11.82
C THR A 72 31.73 -9.19 13.23
N SER A 73 31.53 -8.24 14.12
CA SER A 73 30.97 -8.48 15.44
C SER A 73 29.43 -8.36 15.39
N VAL A 74 28.76 -9.24 16.14
CA VAL A 74 27.30 -9.21 16.25
C VAL A 74 26.93 -9.14 17.72
N LEU A 75 26.23 -8.10 18.11
CA LEU A 75 25.73 -7.91 19.46
C LEU A 75 24.20 -7.93 19.45
N VAL A 76 23.62 -8.72 20.35
CA VAL A 76 22.17 -8.76 20.54
C VAL A 76 21.86 -8.25 21.96
N ARG A 77 21.11 -7.16 22.03
CA ARG A 77 20.68 -6.56 23.30
C ARG A 77 19.15 -6.58 23.40
N GLN A 78 18.63 -6.68 24.60
CA GLN A 78 17.22 -6.46 24.86
C GLN A 78 16.97 -4.95 24.90
N GLY A 79 16.03 -4.47 24.08
CA GLY A 79 15.68 -3.06 24.05
C GLY A 79 15.05 -2.62 25.38
N VAL A 80 15.34 -1.39 25.78
CA VAL A 80 14.85 -0.79 27.05
C VAL A 80 13.40 -0.33 26.95
N ASN A 81 12.84 -0.25 25.73
CA ASN A 81 11.49 0.27 25.47
C ASN A 81 10.37 -0.70 25.90
N LEU A 82 9.16 -0.18 26.12
CA LEU A 82 7.96 -0.88 26.55
C LEU A 82 7.63 -2.22 25.85
N ARG A 83 8.14 -2.43 24.62
CA ARG A 83 7.96 -3.68 23.86
C ARG A 83 9.09 -4.68 24.00
N LYS A 84 10.15 -4.40 24.77
CA LYS A 84 11.31 -5.28 25.01
C LYS A 84 11.83 -6.01 23.75
N ARG A 85 11.79 -5.34 22.59
CA ARG A 85 12.26 -5.91 21.31
C ARG A 85 13.77 -6.10 21.35
N LYS A 86 14.26 -7.20 20.80
CA LYS A 86 15.69 -7.42 20.62
C LYS A 86 16.23 -6.44 19.57
N VAL A 87 17.38 -5.85 19.87
CA VAL A 87 18.13 -4.98 18.96
C VAL A 87 19.38 -5.75 18.53
N TYR A 88 19.57 -5.85 17.25
CA TYR A 88 20.71 -6.50 16.61
C TYR A 88 21.65 -5.43 16.09
N THR A 89 22.91 -5.50 16.52
CA THR A 89 23.97 -4.61 16.06
C THR A 89 25.01 -5.45 15.33
N VAL A 90 25.22 -5.16 14.06
CA VAL A 90 26.27 -5.75 13.24
C VAL A 90 27.34 -4.69 13.04
N THR A 91 28.56 -4.92 13.48
CA THR A 91 29.65 -3.95 13.40
C THR A 91 30.82 -4.51 12.60
N VAL A 92 31.32 -3.70 11.69
CA VAL A 92 32.62 -3.85 11.05
C VAL A 92 33.49 -2.72 11.58
N GLU A 93 34.54 -3.08 12.34
CA GLU A 93 35.44 -2.09 12.96
C GLU A 93 36.26 -1.34 11.91
N PRO A 94 36.63 -0.07 12.19
CA PRO A 94 37.43 0.74 11.28
C PRO A 94 38.78 0.06 10.97
N SER A 95 38.99 -0.23 9.69
CA SER A 95 40.19 -0.86 9.18
C SER A 95 40.43 -0.49 7.73
N GLU A 96 41.62 -0.74 7.20
CA GLU A 96 41.90 -0.54 5.78
C GLU A 96 41.00 -1.42 4.89
N ALA A 97 40.78 -2.67 5.30
CA ALA A 97 39.89 -3.58 4.59
C ALA A 97 38.42 -3.10 4.61
N ALA A 98 37.96 -2.63 5.76
CA ALA A 98 36.60 -2.06 5.88
C ALA A 98 36.46 -0.79 5.03
N THR A 99 37.45 0.09 5.01
CA THR A 99 37.45 1.29 4.18
C THR A 99 37.27 0.96 2.70
N ARG A 100 38.06 0.02 2.16
CA ARG A 100 37.94 -0.44 0.76
C ARG A 100 36.57 -1.03 0.45
N VAL A 101 35.98 -1.75 1.40
CA VAL A 101 34.63 -2.31 1.23
C VAL A 101 33.55 -1.20 1.18
N LEU A 102 33.68 -0.19 2.03
CA LEU A 102 32.77 0.94 2.03
C LEU A 102 32.92 1.81 0.78
N GLU A 103 34.12 1.91 0.21
CA GLU A 103 34.36 2.53 -1.09
C GLU A 103 33.72 1.71 -2.23
N ASP A 104 33.89 0.39 -2.25
CA ASP A 104 33.26 -0.51 -3.25
C ASP A 104 31.73 -0.53 -3.16
N LEU A 105 31.18 -0.25 -1.98
CA LEU A 105 29.75 -0.10 -1.76
C LEU A 105 29.24 1.35 -1.96
N TYR A 106 30.08 2.29 -2.36
CA TYR A 106 29.77 3.72 -2.48
C TYR A 106 29.24 4.36 -1.19
N LEU A 107 29.63 3.85 -0.05
CA LEU A 107 29.27 4.39 1.27
C LEU A 107 30.34 5.36 1.80
N TRP A 108 31.53 5.34 1.21
CA TRP A 108 32.64 6.24 1.53
C TRP A 108 33.36 6.70 0.23
N PRO A 109 33.71 7.98 0.12
CA PRO A 109 33.39 9.08 1.05
C PRO A 109 31.89 9.33 1.19
N MET A 110 31.46 10.11 2.20
CA MET A 110 30.03 10.35 2.49
C MET A 110 29.25 10.97 1.31
N THR A 111 29.94 11.59 0.36
CA THR A 111 29.38 12.14 -0.88
C THR A 111 29.26 11.13 -2.01
N ALA A 112 29.75 9.89 -1.81
CA ALA A 112 29.69 8.87 -2.84
C ALA A 112 28.23 8.47 -3.13
N GLN A 113 27.91 8.31 -4.42
CA GLN A 113 26.59 7.89 -4.91
C GLN A 113 26.74 6.62 -5.73
N ILE A 114 25.70 5.81 -5.75
CA ILE A 114 25.66 4.64 -6.62
C ILE A 114 25.64 5.13 -8.07
N PRO A 115 26.60 4.74 -8.91
CA PRO A 115 26.62 5.20 -10.31
C PRO A 115 25.35 4.78 -11.06
N HIS A 116 24.82 5.66 -11.89
CA HIS A 116 23.59 5.40 -12.63
C HIS A 116 23.71 4.20 -13.60
N ASP A 117 24.92 3.94 -14.13
CA ASP A 117 25.18 2.76 -14.95
C ASP A 117 25.03 1.43 -14.17
N TRP A 118 25.21 1.45 -12.87
CA TRP A 118 24.90 0.31 -12.00
C TRP A 118 23.40 0.04 -11.92
N LEU A 119 22.55 1.06 -12.11
CA LEU A 119 21.09 0.97 -12.11
C LEU A 119 20.50 0.75 -13.51
N SER A 120 21.33 0.39 -14.49
CA SER A 120 20.86 0.12 -15.87
C SER A 120 20.01 -1.16 -15.96
N GLY A 121 20.33 -2.17 -15.16
CA GLY A 121 19.62 -3.45 -15.13
C GLY A 121 18.36 -3.45 -14.25
N MET A 122 17.40 -4.27 -14.62
CA MET A 122 16.14 -4.40 -13.87
C MET A 122 16.37 -4.97 -12.47
N GLU A 123 17.23 -5.96 -12.33
CA GLU A 123 17.51 -6.60 -11.03
C GLU A 123 18.28 -5.69 -10.09
N GLU A 124 19.14 -4.85 -10.62
CA GLU A 124 19.86 -3.83 -9.87
C GLU A 124 18.91 -2.80 -9.29
N ARG A 125 17.93 -2.31 -10.07
CA ARG A 125 16.88 -1.39 -9.60
C ARG A 125 15.99 -2.04 -8.54
N ARG A 126 15.63 -3.32 -8.73
CA ARG A 126 14.88 -4.10 -7.75
C ARG A 126 15.65 -4.25 -6.44
N ALA A 127 16.94 -4.56 -6.54
CA ALA A 127 17.83 -4.69 -5.40
C ALA A 127 17.98 -3.37 -4.64
N PHE A 128 18.06 -2.25 -5.35
CA PHE A 128 18.07 -0.91 -4.75
C PHE A 128 16.84 -0.67 -3.87
N LEU A 129 15.65 -0.84 -4.42
CA LEU A 129 14.39 -0.64 -3.67
C LEU A 129 14.26 -1.62 -2.50
N ARG A 130 14.66 -2.88 -2.71
CA ARG A 130 14.62 -3.90 -1.64
C ARG A 130 15.58 -3.55 -0.50
N GLY A 131 16.82 -3.16 -0.81
CA GLY A 131 17.79 -2.73 0.20
C GLY A 131 17.32 -1.50 0.99
N ALA A 132 16.78 -0.49 0.29
CA ALA A 132 16.20 0.69 0.91
C ALA A 132 15.02 0.33 1.82
N PHE A 133 14.11 -0.55 1.38
CA PHE A 133 12.97 -0.98 2.18
C PHE A 133 13.40 -1.78 3.41
N LEU A 134 14.35 -2.69 3.27
CA LEU A 134 14.89 -3.45 4.40
C LEU A 134 15.52 -2.55 5.46
N GLY A 135 16.22 -1.50 5.04
CA GLY A 135 16.88 -0.55 5.94
C GLY A 135 15.94 0.41 6.64
N GLY A 136 15.11 1.14 5.88
CA GLY A 136 14.28 2.23 6.40
C GLY A 136 12.84 2.24 5.88
N GLY A 137 12.41 1.19 5.17
CA GLY A 137 11.07 1.11 4.61
C GLY A 137 10.01 0.67 5.62
N SER A 138 8.79 1.15 5.40
CA SER A 138 7.57 0.74 6.10
C SER A 138 6.39 0.73 5.13
N VAL A 139 5.40 -0.11 5.40
CA VAL A 139 4.16 -0.20 4.63
C VAL A 139 3.00 -0.49 5.56
N ASN A 140 1.88 0.18 5.33
CA ASN A 140 0.65 -0.06 6.06
C ASN A 140 0.10 -1.46 5.74
N LYS A 141 -0.71 -2.00 6.66
CA LYS A 141 -1.45 -3.24 6.39
C LYS A 141 -2.51 -3.01 5.30
N PRO A 142 -2.89 -4.06 4.54
CA PRO A 142 -3.79 -3.93 3.39
C PRO A 142 -5.18 -3.34 3.69
N GLU A 143 -5.67 -3.52 4.94
CA GLU A 143 -6.98 -3.00 5.38
C GLU A 143 -6.97 -1.49 5.61
N ALA A 144 -5.80 -0.92 5.92
CA ALA A 144 -5.62 0.51 6.14
C ALA A 144 -5.52 1.30 4.82
N ASP A 145 -5.21 2.58 4.92
CA ASP A 145 -4.91 3.41 3.76
C ASP A 145 -3.61 2.96 3.08
N TYR A 146 -3.59 3.02 1.75
CA TYR A 146 -2.39 2.69 0.99
C TYR A 146 -1.29 3.69 1.30
N HIS A 147 -0.26 3.21 1.96
CA HIS A 147 0.89 4.02 2.33
C HIS A 147 2.13 3.15 2.46
N MET A 148 3.14 3.47 1.66
CA MET A 148 4.49 2.92 1.78
C MET A 148 5.44 4.10 1.93
N GLU A 149 6.41 4.01 2.86
CA GLU A 149 7.38 5.06 3.11
C GLU A 149 8.80 4.50 3.27
N PHE A 150 9.77 5.33 2.91
CA PHE A 150 11.21 5.11 3.10
C PHE A 150 11.75 6.32 3.86
N THR A 151 12.31 6.11 5.04
CA THR A 151 12.85 7.17 5.88
C THR A 151 14.38 7.14 5.86
N THR A 152 15.01 8.24 5.52
CA THR A 152 16.46 8.39 5.45
C THR A 152 16.90 9.76 6.00
N SER A 153 18.08 9.83 6.60
CA SER A 153 18.69 11.10 7.02
C SER A 153 19.45 11.83 5.89
N SER A 154 19.56 11.21 4.70
CA SER A 154 20.29 11.77 3.56
C SER A 154 19.31 12.30 2.49
N SER A 155 19.34 13.61 2.22
CA SER A 155 18.59 14.22 1.12
C SER A 155 19.00 13.64 -0.24
N PHE A 156 20.29 13.44 -0.45
CA PHE A 156 20.81 12.85 -1.71
C PHE A 156 20.24 11.44 -1.93
N PHE A 157 20.15 10.63 -0.90
CA PHE A 157 19.59 9.30 -1.03
C PHE A 157 18.07 9.31 -1.23
N ALA A 158 17.39 10.29 -0.64
CA ALA A 158 15.96 10.51 -0.90
C ALA A 158 15.70 10.87 -2.37
N ASP A 159 16.55 11.71 -2.98
CA ASP A 159 16.48 12.04 -4.41
C ASP A 159 16.77 10.82 -5.29
N GLU A 160 17.78 10.00 -4.94
CA GLU A 160 18.05 8.72 -5.62
C GLU A 160 16.84 7.76 -5.55
N LEU A 161 16.17 7.67 -4.38
CA LEU A 161 14.95 6.88 -4.23
C LEU A 161 13.84 7.35 -5.17
N ILE A 162 13.60 8.66 -5.26
CA ILE A 162 12.61 9.24 -6.17
C ILE A 162 12.97 8.92 -7.61
N TYR A 163 14.25 9.06 -7.97
CA TYR A 163 14.74 8.73 -9.31
C TYR A 163 14.47 7.26 -9.65
N VAL A 164 14.83 6.33 -8.77
CA VAL A 164 14.63 4.88 -9.01
C VAL A 164 13.14 4.52 -9.04
N LEU A 165 12.30 5.10 -8.18
CA LEU A 165 10.85 4.95 -8.24
C LEU A 165 10.30 5.45 -9.59
N GLY A 166 10.82 6.58 -10.09
CA GLY A 166 10.48 7.12 -11.40
C GLY A 166 10.80 6.20 -12.59
N LEU A 167 11.90 5.41 -12.49
CA LEU A 167 12.25 4.40 -13.51
C LEU A 167 11.22 3.26 -13.60
N PHE A 168 10.36 3.11 -12.59
CA PHE A 168 9.23 2.18 -12.56
C PHE A 168 7.88 2.88 -12.75
N ALA A 169 7.87 4.14 -13.19
CA ALA A 169 6.68 4.97 -13.33
C ALA A 169 5.86 5.13 -12.03
N MET A 170 6.52 5.06 -10.87
CA MET A 170 5.88 5.27 -9.58
C MET A 170 6.12 6.70 -9.09
N PRO A 171 5.06 7.50 -8.85
CA PRO A 171 5.18 8.92 -8.45
C PRO A 171 5.53 9.05 -6.97
N GLY A 172 6.79 8.79 -6.61
CA GLY A 172 7.30 9.03 -5.26
C GLY A 172 7.21 10.50 -4.88
N ARG A 173 6.77 10.78 -3.66
CA ARG A 173 6.76 12.13 -3.08
C ARG A 173 7.68 12.17 -1.88
N MET A 174 8.29 13.33 -1.62
CA MET A 174 9.15 13.55 -0.46
C MET A 174 8.56 14.59 0.46
N THR A 175 8.78 14.41 1.75
CA THR A 175 8.50 15.40 2.79
C THR A 175 9.58 15.34 3.87
N ASP A 176 9.84 16.48 4.48
CA ASP A 176 10.75 16.58 5.61
C ASP A 176 9.99 16.25 6.89
N ARG A 177 10.60 15.44 7.74
CA ARG A 177 10.03 15.09 9.04
C ARG A 177 11.12 15.13 10.11
N LYS A 178 11.17 16.22 10.85
CA LYS A 178 12.24 16.52 11.82
C LYS A 178 13.60 16.63 11.10
N GLU A 179 14.52 15.69 11.36
CA GLU A 179 15.86 15.63 10.76
C GLU A 179 15.95 14.60 9.64
N ASP A 180 14.84 13.93 9.29
CA ASP A 180 14.78 12.88 8.29
C ASP A 180 13.97 13.30 7.06
N TYR A 181 14.31 12.73 5.93
CA TYR A 181 13.56 12.80 4.67
C TYR A 181 12.71 11.53 4.52
N VAL A 182 11.44 11.71 4.22
CA VAL A 182 10.49 10.59 4.01
C VAL A 182 10.05 10.60 2.56
N VAL A 183 10.45 9.59 1.80
CA VAL A 183 9.93 9.33 0.46
C VAL A 183 8.76 8.36 0.58
N TYR A 184 7.61 8.70 -0.01
CA TYR A 184 6.41 7.90 0.18
C TYR A 184 5.55 7.74 -1.08
N LEU A 185 4.78 6.65 -1.08
CA LEU A 185 3.74 6.30 -2.06
C LEU A 185 2.40 6.19 -1.34
N LYS A 186 1.33 6.77 -1.91
CA LYS A 186 -0.02 6.79 -1.32
C LYS A 186 -1.11 6.15 -2.17
N ASP A 187 -0.81 5.80 -3.41
CA ASP A 187 -1.77 5.13 -4.28
C ASP A 187 -1.59 3.60 -4.24
N GLY A 188 -2.68 2.88 -4.43
CA GLY A 188 -2.69 1.42 -4.33
C GLY A 188 -1.84 0.73 -5.40
N ASP A 189 -1.81 1.26 -6.62
CA ASP A 189 -1.07 0.67 -7.72
C ASP A 189 0.43 0.80 -7.49
N SER A 190 0.92 1.97 -7.04
CA SER A 190 2.34 2.16 -6.71
C SER A 190 2.78 1.29 -5.53
N VAL A 191 1.94 1.14 -4.49
CA VAL A 191 2.26 0.27 -3.35
C VAL A 191 2.35 -1.20 -3.78
N THR A 192 1.36 -1.72 -4.54
CA THR A 192 1.37 -3.10 -5.02
C THR A 192 2.50 -3.36 -6.02
N ASN A 193 2.76 -2.42 -6.95
CA ASN A 193 3.89 -2.50 -7.86
C ASN A 193 5.23 -2.52 -7.11
N SER A 194 5.40 -1.72 -6.07
CA SER A 194 6.61 -1.74 -5.25
C SER A 194 6.84 -3.08 -4.59
N LEU A 195 5.79 -3.71 -4.01
CA LEU A 195 5.87 -5.04 -3.43
C LEU A 195 6.25 -6.09 -4.47
N GLN A 196 5.64 -6.04 -5.66
CA GLN A 196 5.95 -6.93 -6.78
C GLN A 196 7.39 -6.78 -7.25
N ILE A 197 7.86 -5.55 -7.44
CA ILE A 197 9.20 -5.22 -7.91
C ILE A 197 10.25 -5.70 -6.90
N MET A 198 10.03 -5.48 -5.61
CA MET A 198 10.93 -5.95 -4.56
C MET A 198 10.92 -7.47 -4.38
N GLY A 199 9.88 -8.17 -4.81
CA GLY A 199 9.74 -9.62 -4.70
C GLY A 199 8.95 -10.09 -3.47
N ALA A 200 8.13 -9.21 -2.85
CA ALA A 200 7.27 -9.54 -1.72
C ALA A 200 5.92 -10.10 -2.20
N GLN A 201 5.92 -11.33 -2.72
CA GLN A 201 4.76 -11.94 -3.39
C GLN A 201 3.60 -12.24 -2.42
N SER A 202 3.89 -12.74 -1.22
CA SER A 202 2.86 -13.01 -0.21
C SER A 202 2.18 -11.73 0.26
N ALA A 203 2.96 -10.66 0.45
CA ALA A 203 2.45 -9.35 0.79
C ALA A 203 1.62 -8.75 -0.36
N LEU A 204 2.07 -8.88 -1.60
CA LEU A 204 1.32 -8.48 -2.80
C LEU A 204 -0.05 -9.17 -2.84
N MET A 205 -0.09 -10.50 -2.67
CA MET A 205 -1.35 -11.26 -2.66
C MET A 205 -2.29 -10.83 -1.54
N ALA A 206 -1.75 -10.52 -0.35
CA ALA A 206 -2.56 -9.99 0.74
C ALA A 206 -3.21 -8.65 0.38
N PHE A 207 -2.48 -7.74 -0.29
CA PHE A 207 -3.00 -6.46 -0.77
C PHE A 207 -4.08 -6.65 -1.83
N GLU A 208 -3.83 -7.49 -2.84
CA GLU A 208 -4.79 -7.72 -3.93
C GLU A 208 -6.08 -8.36 -3.41
N ASN A 209 -6.01 -9.32 -2.50
CA ASN A 209 -7.20 -9.93 -1.88
C ASN A 209 -8.08 -8.89 -1.17
N VAL A 210 -7.46 -8.02 -0.35
CA VAL A 210 -8.21 -6.95 0.33
C VAL A 210 -8.76 -5.93 -0.67
N ARG A 211 -8.03 -5.60 -1.73
CA ARG A 211 -8.47 -4.70 -2.80
C ARG A 211 -9.70 -5.24 -3.51
N ILE A 212 -9.71 -6.52 -3.88
CA ILE A 212 -10.87 -7.20 -4.49
C ILE A 212 -12.06 -7.14 -3.54
N MET A 213 -11.88 -7.50 -2.27
CA MET A 213 -12.96 -7.48 -1.27
C MET A 213 -13.53 -6.07 -1.04
N LYS A 214 -12.68 -5.04 -1.00
CA LYS A 214 -13.12 -3.64 -0.95
C LYS A 214 -13.95 -3.26 -2.19
N GLY A 215 -13.49 -3.68 -3.37
CA GLY A 215 -14.20 -3.47 -4.65
C GLY A 215 -15.59 -4.09 -4.67
N VAL A 216 -15.70 -5.36 -4.29
CA VAL A 216 -16.98 -6.09 -4.18
C VAL A 216 -17.93 -5.41 -3.20
N ARG A 217 -17.45 -5.08 -2.00
CA ARG A 217 -18.26 -4.38 -0.98
C ARG A 217 -18.79 -3.03 -1.50
N ASN A 218 -17.93 -2.25 -2.16
CA ASN A 218 -18.33 -0.97 -2.73
C ASN A 218 -19.37 -1.12 -3.87
N ALA A 219 -19.26 -2.17 -4.68
CA ALA A 219 -20.24 -2.48 -5.72
C ALA A 219 -21.61 -2.83 -5.11
N ILE A 220 -21.62 -3.71 -4.10
CA ILE A 220 -22.84 -4.09 -3.37
C ILE A 220 -23.48 -2.86 -2.71
N ASN A 221 -22.70 -2.03 -2.01
CA ASN A 221 -23.21 -0.82 -1.37
C ASN A 221 -23.85 0.14 -2.38
N ARG A 222 -23.23 0.31 -3.56
CA ARG A 222 -23.83 1.14 -4.64
C ARG A 222 -25.12 0.57 -5.15
N GLN A 223 -25.20 -0.76 -5.32
CA GLN A 223 -26.42 -1.44 -5.74
C GLN A 223 -27.53 -1.25 -4.71
N VAL A 224 -27.27 -1.52 -3.43
CA VAL A 224 -28.24 -1.34 -2.34
C VAL A 224 -28.72 0.10 -2.26
N ASN A 225 -27.82 1.08 -2.36
CA ASN A 225 -28.20 2.49 -2.36
C ASN A 225 -29.09 2.86 -3.55
N CYS A 226 -28.79 2.32 -4.73
CA CYS A 226 -29.60 2.53 -5.94
C CYS A 226 -31.01 1.93 -5.76
N GLU A 227 -31.11 0.68 -5.30
CA GLU A 227 -32.37 0.00 -5.05
C GLU A 227 -33.20 0.72 -3.99
N THR A 228 -32.57 1.14 -2.88
CA THR A 228 -33.20 1.92 -1.81
C THR A 228 -33.77 3.24 -2.35
N ALA A 229 -32.96 3.97 -3.16
CA ALA A 229 -33.41 5.24 -3.75
C ALA A 229 -34.57 5.04 -4.74
N ASN A 230 -34.55 3.95 -5.51
CA ASN A 230 -35.66 3.61 -6.42
C ASN A 230 -36.95 3.25 -5.65
N LEU A 231 -36.81 2.42 -4.62
CA LEU A 231 -37.93 2.07 -3.74
C LEU A 231 -38.55 3.33 -3.11
N GLN A 232 -37.72 4.23 -2.59
CA GLN A 232 -38.17 5.48 -1.99
C GLN A 232 -38.92 6.37 -3.00
N LYS A 233 -38.48 6.41 -4.26
CA LYS A 233 -39.20 7.12 -5.34
C LYS A 233 -40.59 6.52 -5.61
N VAL A 234 -40.67 5.18 -5.66
CA VAL A 234 -41.93 4.45 -5.86
C VAL A 234 -42.91 4.75 -4.72
N VAL A 235 -42.44 4.61 -3.45
CA VAL A 235 -43.25 4.90 -2.27
C VAL A 235 -43.74 6.36 -2.26
N ASN A 236 -42.85 7.31 -2.50
CA ASN A 236 -43.22 8.74 -2.52
C ASN A 236 -44.23 9.06 -3.65
N ALA A 237 -44.12 8.40 -4.80
CA ALA A 237 -45.06 8.54 -5.89
C ALA A 237 -46.43 7.95 -5.52
N ALA A 238 -46.44 6.76 -4.93
CA ALA A 238 -47.66 6.08 -4.47
C ALA A 238 -48.42 6.90 -3.41
N VAL A 239 -47.71 7.44 -2.41
CA VAL A 239 -48.29 8.33 -1.38
C VAL A 239 -48.94 9.56 -2.00
N ARG A 240 -48.23 10.21 -2.93
CA ARG A 240 -48.82 11.39 -3.65
C ARG A 240 -50.05 11.02 -4.45
N GLN A 241 -50.02 9.88 -5.15
CA GLN A 241 -51.18 9.38 -5.93
C GLN A 241 -52.37 9.08 -5.03
N VAL A 242 -52.18 8.33 -3.94
CA VAL A 242 -53.22 8.01 -2.96
C VAL A 242 -53.83 9.29 -2.37
N THR A 243 -52.99 10.27 -2.00
CA THR A 243 -53.45 11.56 -1.47
C THR A 243 -54.31 12.32 -2.50
N ALA A 244 -53.83 12.39 -3.75
CA ALA A 244 -54.59 13.07 -4.84
C ALA A 244 -55.90 12.38 -5.15
N ILE A 245 -55.93 11.03 -5.17
CA ILE A 245 -57.15 10.25 -5.40
C ILE A 245 -58.18 10.50 -4.29
N ARG A 246 -57.78 10.52 -3.02
CA ARG A 246 -58.65 10.80 -1.87
C ARG A 246 -59.22 12.22 -1.91
N ILE A 247 -58.46 13.20 -2.36
CA ILE A 247 -58.95 14.58 -2.53
C ILE A 247 -59.99 14.61 -3.67
N LEU A 248 -59.68 13.98 -4.80
CA LEU A 248 -60.59 13.92 -5.95
C LEU A 248 -61.90 13.21 -5.61
N ASP A 249 -61.84 12.10 -4.88
CA ASP A 249 -63.01 11.37 -4.40
C ASP A 249 -63.94 12.24 -3.53
N ARG A 250 -63.32 13.01 -2.59
CA ARG A 250 -64.05 13.92 -1.70
C ARG A 250 -64.75 15.08 -2.46
N GLU A 251 -64.07 15.64 -3.47
CA GLU A 251 -64.53 16.83 -4.17
C GLU A 251 -65.52 16.52 -5.32
N LYS A 252 -65.28 15.45 -6.06
CA LYS A 252 -66.00 15.13 -7.30
C LYS A 252 -66.65 13.74 -7.34
N GLY A 253 -66.22 12.84 -6.43
CA GLY A 253 -66.55 11.43 -6.44
C GLY A 253 -65.85 10.65 -7.54
N LEU A 254 -65.33 9.46 -7.23
CA LEU A 254 -64.61 8.60 -8.20
C LEU A 254 -65.51 8.06 -9.28
N ASP A 255 -66.81 7.91 -8.97
CA ASP A 255 -67.82 7.38 -9.92
C ASP A 255 -68.09 8.31 -11.09
N ASN A 256 -67.73 9.58 -11.04
CA ASN A 256 -67.83 10.56 -12.13
C ASN A 256 -66.57 10.54 -13.06
N LEU A 257 -65.61 9.66 -12.84
CA LEU A 257 -64.45 9.51 -13.70
C LEU A 257 -64.73 8.51 -14.84
N PRO A 258 -64.05 8.63 -15.98
CA PRO A 258 -64.05 7.59 -17.01
C PRO A 258 -63.64 6.21 -16.42
N ASP A 259 -64.33 5.14 -16.89
CA ASP A 259 -64.18 3.78 -16.31
C ASP A 259 -62.78 3.32 -16.07
N LYS A 260 -61.83 3.60 -17.00
CA LYS A 260 -60.43 3.24 -16.86
C LYS A 260 -59.75 3.97 -15.70
N LEU A 261 -60.01 5.27 -15.52
CA LEU A 261 -59.42 6.06 -14.43
C LEU A 261 -60.03 5.68 -13.09
N GLN A 262 -61.35 5.37 -13.05
CA GLN A 262 -61.99 4.87 -11.85
C GLN A 262 -61.37 3.55 -11.39
N LEU A 263 -61.16 2.60 -12.32
CA LEU A 263 -60.56 1.32 -12.01
C LEU A 263 -59.14 1.49 -11.44
N VAL A 264 -58.27 2.29 -12.11
CA VAL A 264 -56.91 2.55 -11.63
C VAL A 264 -56.90 3.22 -10.26
N ALA A 265 -57.82 4.18 -10.02
CA ALA A 265 -57.91 4.88 -8.74
C ALA A 265 -58.31 3.91 -7.61
N LYS A 266 -59.28 3.03 -7.84
CA LYS A 266 -59.70 2.00 -6.87
C LYS A 266 -58.58 1.03 -6.57
N LEU A 267 -57.90 0.48 -7.60
CA LEU A 267 -56.77 -0.42 -7.43
C LEU A 267 -55.59 0.23 -6.64
N ARG A 268 -55.32 1.52 -6.90
CA ARG A 268 -54.29 2.25 -6.16
C ARG A 268 -54.68 2.46 -4.68
N LEU A 269 -55.92 2.69 -4.37
CA LEU A 269 -56.39 2.82 -2.99
C LEU A 269 -56.36 1.49 -2.23
N GLU A 270 -56.69 0.39 -2.91
CA GLU A 270 -56.63 -0.97 -2.36
C GLU A 270 -55.19 -1.47 -2.18
N ASN A 271 -54.27 -1.03 -3.05
CA ASN A 271 -52.87 -1.43 -3.06
C ASN A 271 -51.93 -0.19 -3.00
N PRO A 272 -51.88 0.52 -1.86
CA PRO A 272 -51.16 1.80 -1.75
C PRO A 272 -49.65 1.69 -1.91
N GLU A 273 -49.05 0.52 -1.68
CA GLU A 273 -47.61 0.29 -1.78
C GLU A 273 -47.19 -0.34 -3.12
N ALA A 274 -48.13 -0.75 -3.97
CA ALA A 274 -47.86 -1.42 -5.23
C ALA A 274 -47.08 -0.50 -6.19
N SER A 275 -46.12 -1.04 -6.93
CA SER A 275 -45.50 -0.33 -8.05
C SER A 275 -46.47 -0.14 -9.21
N LEU A 276 -46.13 0.70 -10.18
CA LEU A 276 -46.96 0.83 -11.40
C LEU A 276 -47.03 -0.49 -12.19
N LYS A 277 -45.95 -1.29 -12.12
CA LYS A 277 -45.92 -2.60 -12.76
C LYS A 277 -46.87 -3.58 -12.08
N ASP A 278 -46.88 -3.60 -10.75
CA ASP A 278 -47.79 -4.45 -9.98
C ASP A 278 -49.27 -4.08 -10.26
N LEU A 279 -49.57 -2.79 -10.38
CA LEU A 279 -50.91 -2.32 -10.74
C LEU A 279 -51.28 -2.69 -12.17
N GLU A 280 -50.34 -2.68 -13.12
CA GLU A 280 -50.56 -3.13 -14.50
C GLU A 280 -50.90 -4.63 -14.54
N GLU A 281 -50.17 -5.45 -13.75
CA GLU A 281 -50.45 -6.88 -13.61
C GLU A 281 -51.84 -7.14 -13.01
N LEU A 282 -52.22 -6.37 -12.00
CA LEU A 282 -53.57 -6.45 -11.38
C LEU A 282 -54.71 -6.03 -12.33
N MET A 283 -54.40 -5.24 -13.35
CA MET A 283 -55.36 -4.85 -14.39
C MET A 283 -55.44 -5.87 -15.55
N GLU A 284 -54.85 -7.08 -15.40
CA GLU A 284 -54.82 -8.15 -16.42
C GLU A 284 -54.24 -7.69 -17.76
N GLY A 285 -53.27 -6.79 -17.76
CA GLY A 285 -52.63 -6.26 -18.95
C GLY A 285 -53.52 -5.35 -19.82
N SER A 286 -54.68 -4.90 -19.32
CA SER A 286 -55.64 -4.11 -20.07
C SER A 286 -55.24 -2.65 -20.30
N LEU A 287 -54.21 -2.16 -19.62
CA LEU A 287 -53.64 -0.82 -19.79
C LEU A 287 -52.13 -0.87 -19.89
N SER A 288 -51.56 -0.33 -20.97
CA SER A 288 -50.12 -0.22 -21.13
C SER A 288 -49.54 0.87 -20.20
N LYS A 289 -48.27 0.74 -19.90
CA LYS A 289 -47.47 1.75 -19.16
C LYS A 289 -47.23 3.01 -19.99
N SER A 290 -48.14 3.84 -20.28
CA SER A 290 -47.86 5.11 -20.99
C SER A 290 -47.38 6.22 -20.04
#